data_6c6f3fd52a970e71bfc7bc14585ecb89
#
_entry.id   6c6f3fd52a970e71bfc7bc14585ecb89
#
_cell.length_a   1.000
_cell.length_b   1.000
_cell.length_c   1.000
_cell.angle_alpha   90.00
_cell.angle_beta   90.00
_cell.angle_gamma   90.00
#
_symmetry.space_group_name_H-M   'P 1'
#
loop_
_entity.id
_entity.type
_entity.pdbx_description
1 polymer ?
#
loop_
_entity_poly.entity_id
_entity_poly.type
_entity_poly.pdbx_seq_one_letter_code
_entity_poly.pdbx_strand_id
1 'polypeptide(L)'
;MDGVVRDILGRQLEAWLTRVVVRGRPSVVALAFGQGALLAAVDSAEAVLGVLAQHADRLRGRQLTVLVLADGNEELPARLGALEATLPAGVAVHLVPGGPARLPVAVKAAGAAGTPLLSYLDGTGATDPAVLAAGAAGRPGELLLVTDTNLPGVTDTDLPSVADTDRPGAASAPVVPASAMPASTGPVPAPPASAVPASAAPGSAPPVPGPPTSDAPASTAPGSVLPGPPARVSGSVQASLVRAGFPLATQVDLVPIDGSSARRLALGTGHDRSLEAFKDILWTVDEDAGIRYRDPTDPAQHLLHIAADPEPGPLCRELLAELARTGPRTVTELRRHALTATPYRSIDVRRALTEMLTSGAATRDPEHGRLGGDVVITVARRP
;
A
#
# COMPACT_ATOMS: atom_id res chain seq x y z
N MET A 1 15.87 2.05 -8.38
CA MET A 1 15.02 1.61 -7.26
C MET A 1 14.18 2.75 -6.69
N ASP A 2 14.77 3.84 -6.22
CA ASP A 2 14.04 4.94 -5.56
C ASP A 2 12.99 5.62 -6.46
N GLY A 3 13.23 5.69 -7.77
CA GLY A 3 12.25 6.18 -8.75
C GLY A 3 10.96 5.37 -8.76
N VAL A 4 11.07 4.03 -8.70
CA VAL A 4 9.90 3.14 -8.68
C VAL A 4 9.11 3.28 -7.38
N VAL A 5 9.82 3.33 -6.24
CA VAL A 5 9.16 3.53 -4.92
C VAL A 5 8.42 4.86 -4.89
N ARG A 6 9.00 5.92 -5.46
CA ARG A 6 8.41 7.25 -5.58
C ARG A 6 7.19 7.26 -6.50
N ASP A 7 7.23 6.56 -7.64
CA ASP A 7 6.05 6.42 -8.53
C ASP A 7 4.91 5.69 -7.81
N ILE A 8 5.21 4.59 -7.11
CA ILE A 8 4.22 3.86 -6.29
C ILE A 8 3.63 4.77 -5.21
N LEU A 9 4.46 5.56 -4.51
CA LEU A 9 3.99 6.52 -3.51
C LEU A 9 3.04 7.57 -4.13
N GLY A 10 3.41 8.15 -5.27
CA GLY A 10 2.58 9.13 -5.98
C GLY A 10 1.21 8.57 -6.35
N ARG A 11 1.17 7.40 -6.98
CA ARG A 11 -0.08 6.71 -7.35
C ARG A 11 -0.91 6.29 -6.13
N GLN A 12 -0.27 5.85 -5.04
CA GLN A 12 -0.97 5.52 -3.79
C GLN A 12 -1.61 6.77 -3.18
N LEU A 13 -0.91 7.91 -3.21
CA LEU A 13 -1.46 9.20 -2.78
C LEU A 13 -2.67 9.60 -3.63
N GLU A 14 -2.61 9.50 -4.95
CA GLU A 14 -3.74 9.79 -5.84
C GLU A 14 -4.96 8.91 -5.52
N ALA A 15 -4.74 7.61 -5.36
CA ALA A 15 -5.79 6.67 -4.99
C ALA A 15 -6.39 7.01 -3.62
N TRP A 16 -5.55 7.40 -2.64
CA TRP A 16 -5.98 7.82 -1.31
C TRP A 16 -6.75 9.14 -1.35
N LEU A 17 -6.25 10.16 -2.04
CA LEU A 17 -6.92 11.46 -2.22
C LEU A 17 -8.33 11.30 -2.80
N THR A 18 -8.49 10.47 -3.82
CA THR A 18 -9.78 10.21 -4.46
C THR A 18 -10.82 9.70 -3.46
N ARG A 19 -10.40 8.92 -2.45
CA ARG A 19 -11.31 8.37 -1.41
C ARG A 19 -11.59 9.34 -0.27
N VAL A 20 -10.61 10.19 0.08
CA VAL A 20 -10.63 11.00 1.30
C VAL A 20 -11.19 12.39 1.05
N VAL A 21 -10.81 13.03 -0.05
CA VAL A 21 -11.22 14.42 -0.39
C VAL A 21 -12.73 14.56 -0.52
N VAL A 22 -13.42 13.53 -0.99
CA VAL A 22 -14.89 13.53 -1.12
C VAL A 22 -15.60 13.78 0.21
N ARG A 23 -15.00 13.40 1.34
CA ARG A 23 -15.62 13.48 2.66
C ARG A 23 -15.53 14.85 3.34
N GLY A 24 -14.77 15.80 2.79
CA GLY A 24 -14.66 17.18 3.29
C GLY A 24 -14.00 17.35 4.66
N ARG A 25 -13.40 16.32 5.21
CA ARG A 25 -12.73 16.35 6.53
C ARG A 25 -11.28 16.80 6.38
N PRO A 26 -10.71 17.48 7.39
CA PRO A 26 -9.27 17.68 7.48
C PRO A 26 -8.51 16.36 7.33
N SER A 27 -7.40 16.38 6.64
CA SER A 27 -6.62 15.17 6.32
C SER A 27 -5.13 15.42 6.52
N VAL A 28 -4.35 14.39 6.77
CA VAL A 28 -2.91 14.48 6.99
C VAL A 28 -2.18 13.49 6.11
N VAL A 29 -1.09 13.96 5.49
CA VAL A 29 -0.07 13.12 4.84
C VAL A 29 1.22 13.29 5.65
N ALA A 30 1.82 12.19 6.08
CA ALA A 30 3.07 12.20 6.83
C ALA A 30 4.14 11.41 6.09
N LEU A 31 5.26 12.04 5.78
CA LEU A 31 6.43 11.46 5.14
C LEU A 31 7.56 11.43 6.14
N ALA A 32 8.07 10.28 6.52
CA ALA A 32 9.14 10.16 7.51
C ALA A 32 10.30 9.33 6.97
N PHE A 33 11.49 9.91 7.02
CA PHE A 33 12.69 9.36 6.44
C PHE A 33 13.75 9.10 7.50
N GLY A 34 14.41 7.94 7.43
CA GLY A 34 15.53 7.59 8.30
C GLY A 34 16.76 8.44 8.04
N GLN A 35 17.73 8.32 8.94
CA GLN A 35 19.00 9.05 8.81
C GLN A 35 19.72 8.72 7.49
N GLY A 36 20.34 9.75 6.89
CA GLY A 36 21.07 9.62 5.63
C GLY A 36 20.19 9.60 4.36
N ALA A 37 18.86 9.60 4.48
CA ALA A 37 17.94 9.57 3.35
C ALA A 37 17.50 10.97 2.86
N LEU A 38 18.32 12.01 3.02
CA LEU A 38 17.94 13.39 2.69
C LEU A 38 17.52 13.55 1.21
N LEU A 39 18.26 12.98 0.27
CA LEU A 39 17.90 13.09 -1.16
C LEU A 39 16.57 12.38 -1.44
N ALA A 40 16.38 11.19 -0.88
CA ALA A 40 15.11 10.47 -1.00
C ALA A 40 13.95 11.25 -0.34
N ALA A 41 14.21 11.94 0.77
CA ALA A 41 13.24 12.81 1.44
C ALA A 41 12.82 13.98 0.54
N VAL A 42 13.78 14.69 -0.05
CA VAL A 42 13.52 15.80 -0.97
C VAL A 42 12.71 15.32 -2.16
N ASP A 43 13.19 14.31 -2.88
CA ASP A 43 12.57 13.80 -4.08
C ASP A 43 11.15 13.26 -3.85
N SER A 44 10.95 12.55 -2.72
CA SER A 44 9.63 12.00 -2.38
C SER A 44 8.66 13.09 -1.95
N ALA A 45 9.13 14.09 -1.19
CA ALA A 45 8.31 15.23 -0.81
C ALA A 45 7.91 16.06 -2.05
N GLU A 46 8.84 16.31 -2.96
CA GLU A 46 8.55 17.01 -4.23
C GLU A 46 7.54 16.23 -5.08
N ALA A 47 7.67 14.93 -5.18
CA ALA A 47 6.70 14.10 -5.91
C ALA A 47 5.30 14.17 -5.28
N VAL A 48 5.21 14.07 -3.95
CA VAL A 48 3.95 14.20 -3.21
C VAL A 48 3.32 15.58 -3.43
N LEU A 49 4.09 16.67 -3.29
CA LEU A 49 3.58 18.03 -3.50
C LEU A 49 3.20 18.26 -4.97
N GLY A 50 3.92 17.68 -5.92
CA GLY A 50 3.57 17.67 -7.35
C GLY A 50 2.22 17.01 -7.62
N VAL A 51 1.95 15.85 -7.01
CA VAL A 51 0.62 15.19 -7.09
C VAL A 51 -0.47 16.08 -6.48
N LEU A 52 -0.21 16.73 -5.34
CA LEU A 52 -1.18 17.64 -4.72
C LEU A 52 -1.46 18.85 -5.62
N ALA A 53 -0.44 19.40 -6.28
CA ALA A 53 -0.60 20.51 -7.24
C ALA A 53 -1.45 20.08 -8.44
N GLN A 54 -1.25 18.88 -9.00
CA GLN A 54 -2.08 18.34 -10.07
C GLN A 54 -3.56 18.16 -9.66
N HIS A 55 -3.81 17.97 -8.37
CA HIS A 55 -5.15 17.83 -7.81
C HIS A 55 -5.68 19.11 -7.14
N ALA A 56 -5.08 20.27 -7.43
CA ALA A 56 -5.39 21.55 -6.78
C ALA A 56 -6.88 21.88 -6.80
N ASP A 57 -7.57 21.63 -7.92
CA ASP A 57 -9.02 21.90 -8.03
C ASP A 57 -9.86 21.09 -7.06
N ARG A 58 -9.48 19.83 -6.82
CA ARG A 58 -10.16 18.93 -5.85
C ARG A 58 -9.87 19.32 -4.40
N LEU A 59 -8.73 19.96 -4.16
CA LEU A 59 -8.27 20.39 -2.84
C LEU A 59 -8.78 21.79 -2.45
N ARG A 60 -9.39 22.54 -3.36
CA ARG A 60 -9.95 23.86 -3.04
C ARG A 60 -10.97 23.80 -1.92
N GLY A 61 -10.77 24.61 -0.89
CA GLY A 61 -11.62 24.64 0.30
C GLY A 61 -11.50 23.39 1.19
N ARG A 62 -10.48 22.57 0.98
CA ARG A 62 -10.14 21.43 1.84
C ARG A 62 -8.94 21.76 2.71
N GLN A 63 -8.87 21.15 3.88
CA GLN A 63 -7.71 21.25 4.76
C GLN A 63 -6.89 19.98 4.67
N LEU A 64 -5.65 20.13 4.18
CA LEU A 64 -4.68 19.05 4.08
C LEU A 64 -3.36 19.52 4.71
N THR A 65 -2.84 18.76 5.66
CA THR A 65 -1.54 19.00 6.27
C THR A 65 -0.55 17.96 5.76
N VAL A 66 0.59 18.42 5.24
CA VAL A 66 1.71 17.56 4.87
C VAL A 66 2.81 17.74 5.91
N LEU A 67 3.17 16.64 6.57
CA LEU A 67 4.27 16.58 7.52
C LEU A 67 5.46 15.91 6.84
N VAL A 68 6.60 16.56 6.76
CA VAL A 68 7.86 15.99 6.26
C VAL A 68 8.81 15.86 7.45
N LEU A 69 9.09 14.62 7.86
CA LEU A 69 9.97 14.30 8.97
C LEU A 69 11.31 13.83 8.40
N ALA A 70 12.30 14.69 8.47
CA ALA A 70 13.65 14.41 7.95
C ALA A 70 14.70 15.21 8.69
N ASP A 71 15.90 14.68 8.79
CA ASP A 71 17.07 15.46 9.16
C ASP A 71 17.49 16.26 7.93
N GLY A 72 17.14 17.56 7.92
CA GLY A 72 17.32 18.44 6.77
C GLY A 72 18.57 19.30 6.88
N ASN A 73 19.04 19.79 5.74
CA ASN A 73 19.93 20.94 5.63
C ASN A 73 19.09 22.22 5.45
N GLU A 74 19.76 23.37 5.34
CA GLU A 74 19.10 24.67 5.14
C GLU A 74 18.33 24.78 3.81
N GLU A 75 18.62 23.93 2.82
CA GLU A 75 17.98 23.96 1.50
C GLU A 75 16.58 23.33 1.51
N LEU A 76 16.36 22.27 2.32
CA LEU A 76 15.09 21.55 2.35
C LEU A 76 13.89 22.45 2.71
N PRO A 77 13.95 23.30 3.75
CA PRO A 77 12.85 24.23 4.05
C PRO A 77 12.56 25.22 2.91
N ALA A 78 13.60 25.74 2.25
CA ALA A 78 13.44 26.68 1.14
C ALA A 78 12.76 26.00 -0.07
N ARG A 79 13.16 24.78 -0.43
CA ARG A 79 12.54 24.01 -1.50
C ARG A 79 11.09 23.67 -1.21
N LEU A 80 10.79 23.19 -0.01
CA LEU A 80 9.41 22.87 0.39
C LEU A 80 8.53 24.12 0.42
N GLY A 81 9.04 25.25 0.91
CA GLY A 81 8.31 26.52 0.91
C GLY A 81 8.00 27.05 -0.50
N ALA A 82 8.95 26.89 -1.43
CA ALA A 82 8.71 27.25 -2.84
C ALA A 82 7.60 26.42 -3.47
N LEU A 83 7.56 25.12 -3.18
CA LEU A 83 6.50 24.22 -3.66
C LEU A 83 5.15 24.50 -2.99
N GLU A 84 5.14 24.73 -1.65
CA GLU A 84 3.92 25.06 -0.91
C GLU A 84 3.23 26.29 -1.48
N ALA A 85 4.00 27.30 -1.92
CA ALA A 85 3.47 28.52 -2.54
C ALA A 85 2.68 28.25 -3.83
N THR A 86 2.84 27.09 -4.47
CA THR A 86 2.09 26.67 -5.68
C THR A 86 0.81 25.93 -5.35
N LEU A 87 0.59 25.55 -4.09
CA LEU A 87 -0.54 24.74 -3.65
C LEU A 87 -1.74 25.62 -3.25
N PRO A 88 -2.97 25.04 -3.24
CA PRO A 88 -4.15 25.74 -2.71
C PRO A 88 -3.97 26.15 -1.26
N ALA A 89 -4.54 27.30 -0.87
CA ALA A 89 -4.41 27.87 0.48
C ALA A 89 -4.83 26.94 1.65
N GLY A 90 -5.57 25.87 1.37
CA GLY A 90 -5.94 24.86 2.38
C GLY A 90 -4.92 23.76 2.58
N VAL A 91 -3.81 23.74 1.83
CA VAL A 91 -2.72 22.79 1.98
C VAL A 91 -1.57 23.47 2.72
N ALA A 92 -1.16 22.91 3.86
CA ALA A 92 -0.04 23.39 4.65
C ALA A 92 1.08 22.35 4.70
N VAL A 93 2.33 22.77 4.56
CA VAL A 93 3.51 21.89 4.58
C VAL A 93 4.36 22.22 5.81
N HIS A 94 4.64 21.24 6.64
CA HIS A 94 5.46 21.40 7.84
C HIS A 94 6.67 20.48 7.80
N LEU A 95 7.85 21.04 7.86
CA LEU A 95 9.07 20.28 8.09
C LEU A 95 9.25 20.07 9.60
N VAL A 96 9.39 18.82 10.00
CA VAL A 96 9.65 18.39 11.37
C VAL A 96 11.06 17.80 11.43
N PRO A 97 12.01 18.42 12.12
CA PRO A 97 13.35 17.87 12.26
C PRO A 97 13.35 16.49 12.93
N GLY A 98 14.11 15.57 12.39
CA GLY A 98 14.24 14.21 12.87
C GLY A 98 13.51 13.20 11.96
N GLY A 99 13.77 11.93 12.23
CA GLY A 99 13.27 10.81 11.41
C GLY A 99 11.95 10.22 11.94
N PRO A 100 11.68 8.95 11.56
CA PRO A 100 10.42 8.24 11.89
C PRO A 100 10.07 8.23 13.38
N ALA A 101 11.05 8.21 14.27
CA ALA A 101 10.82 8.26 15.74
C ALA A 101 10.04 9.50 16.20
N ARG A 102 10.00 10.57 15.40
CA ARG A 102 9.23 11.78 15.70
C ARG A 102 7.76 11.70 15.25
N LEU A 103 7.39 10.71 14.45
CA LEU A 103 6.03 10.57 13.91
C LEU A 103 4.95 10.58 15.00
N PRO A 104 5.06 9.86 16.13
CA PRO A 104 4.01 9.86 17.16
C PRO A 104 3.71 11.27 17.69
N VAL A 105 4.73 12.09 17.89
CA VAL A 105 4.59 13.47 18.39
C VAL A 105 4.02 14.37 17.29
N ALA A 106 4.52 14.27 16.06
CA ALA A 106 4.07 15.07 14.92
C ALA A 106 2.60 14.82 14.58
N VAL A 107 2.18 13.56 14.51
CA VAL A 107 0.78 13.15 14.25
C VAL A 107 -0.15 13.66 15.35
N LYS A 108 0.27 13.58 16.61
CA LYS A 108 -0.48 14.14 17.75
C LYS A 108 -0.60 15.66 17.66
N ALA A 109 0.51 16.35 17.39
CA ALA A 109 0.54 17.81 17.28
C ALA A 109 -0.32 18.33 16.11
N ALA A 110 -0.34 17.62 14.99
CA ALA A 110 -1.19 17.92 13.84
C ALA A 110 -2.68 17.54 14.04
N GLY A 111 -3.07 16.99 15.19
CA GLY A 111 -4.44 16.56 15.43
C GLY A 111 -4.91 15.43 14.50
N ALA A 112 -3.97 14.63 14.00
CA ALA A 112 -4.26 13.59 12.98
C ALA A 112 -4.97 12.35 13.56
N ALA A 113 -5.04 12.20 14.88
CA ALA A 113 -5.76 11.10 15.52
C ALA A 113 -7.26 11.14 15.15
N GLY A 114 -7.76 10.07 14.55
CA GLY A 114 -9.15 9.98 14.09
C GLY A 114 -9.49 10.76 12.81
N THR A 115 -8.53 11.46 12.19
CA THR A 115 -8.67 12.04 10.86
C THR A 115 -8.08 11.11 9.80
N PRO A 116 -8.43 11.27 8.51
CA PRO A 116 -7.74 10.55 7.44
C PRO A 116 -6.23 10.82 7.47
N LEU A 117 -5.44 9.75 7.54
CA LEU A 117 -3.98 9.81 7.61
C LEU A 117 -3.37 8.84 6.60
N LEU A 118 -2.52 9.35 5.72
CA LEU A 118 -1.60 8.56 4.92
C LEU A 118 -0.20 8.77 5.44
N SER A 119 0.47 7.71 5.88
CA SER A 119 1.87 7.75 6.32
C SER A 119 2.76 7.02 5.32
N TYR A 120 3.88 7.62 4.97
CA TYR A 120 4.99 6.99 4.25
C TYR A 120 6.20 6.95 5.16
N LEU A 121 6.75 5.78 5.37
CA LEU A 121 7.91 5.56 6.23
C LEU A 121 9.02 4.89 5.44
N ASP A 122 10.21 5.46 5.46
CA ASP A 122 11.36 4.93 4.75
C ASP A 122 12.63 4.94 5.64
N GLY A 123 13.31 3.80 5.69
CA GLY A 123 14.61 3.68 6.33
C GLY A 123 14.59 3.34 7.82
N THR A 124 15.69 3.68 8.48
CA THR A 124 15.97 3.29 9.88
C THR A 124 14.92 3.83 10.86
N GLY A 125 14.43 2.97 11.74
CA GLY A 125 13.43 3.31 12.76
C GLY A 125 11.99 3.28 12.26
N ALA A 126 11.75 3.07 10.97
CA ALA A 126 10.41 3.01 10.37
C ALA A 126 9.57 1.83 10.89
N THR A 127 10.21 0.75 11.35
CA THR A 127 9.54 -0.45 11.89
C THR A 127 9.31 -0.42 13.40
N ASP A 128 9.66 0.68 14.08
CA ASP A 128 9.41 0.82 15.52
C ASP A 128 7.90 0.70 15.80
N PRO A 129 7.47 -0.10 16.80
CA PRO A 129 6.06 -0.31 17.13
C PRO A 129 5.30 0.99 17.42
N ALA A 130 5.92 1.97 18.08
CA ALA A 130 5.27 3.25 18.39
C ALA A 130 5.06 4.08 17.11
N VAL A 131 6.01 4.01 16.17
CA VAL A 131 5.92 4.70 14.87
C VAL A 131 4.81 4.08 14.02
N LEU A 132 4.76 2.75 13.94
CA LEU A 132 3.70 2.04 13.21
C LEU A 132 2.32 2.30 13.80
N ALA A 133 2.20 2.31 15.14
CA ALA A 133 0.96 2.62 15.85
C ALA A 133 0.50 4.07 15.58
N ALA A 134 1.43 5.01 15.48
CA ALA A 134 1.11 6.40 15.12
C ALA A 134 0.53 6.51 13.70
N GLY A 135 1.08 5.76 12.73
CA GLY A 135 0.51 5.64 11.38
C GLY A 135 -0.90 5.04 11.37
N ALA A 136 -1.20 4.12 12.30
CA ALA A 136 -2.52 3.50 12.45
C ALA A 136 -3.53 4.38 13.21
N ALA A 137 -3.14 5.53 13.76
CA ALA A 137 -4.04 6.40 14.53
C ALA A 137 -5.09 7.12 13.68
N GLY A 138 -4.91 7.20 12.37
CA GLY A 138 -5.84 7.81 11.41
C GLY A 138 -7.15 7.03 11.25
N ARG A 139 -8.21 7.71 10.77
CA ARG A 139 -9.51 7.10 10.44
C ARG A 139 -10.07 7.69 9.14
N PRO A 140 -9.81 7.10 7.98
CA PRO A 140 -8.97 5.93 7.72
C PRO A 140 -7.48 6.20 7.91
N GLY A 141 -6.75 5.21 8.44
CA GLY A 141 -5.30 5.19 8.47
C GLY A 141 -4.76 4.26 7.37
N GLU A 142 -3.79 4.75 6.62
CA GLU A 142 -3.02 3.98 5.65
C GLU A 142 -1.53 4.24 5.87
N LEU A 143 -0.72 3.21 5.75
CA LEU A 143 0.72 3.32 5.92
C LEU A 143 1.45 2.54 4.85
N LEU A 144 2.28 3.24 4.08
CA LEU A 144 3.23 2.66 3.14
C LEU A 144 4.61 2.66 3.80
N LEU A 145 5.17 1.48 3.97
CA LEU A 145 6.46 1.25 4.64
C LEU A 145 7.47 0.72 3.63
N VAL A 146 8.65 1.32 3.60
CA VAL A 146 9.79 0.87 2.81
C VAL A 146 10.93 0.52 3.76
N THR A 147 11.50 -0.67 3.60
CA THR A 147 12.65 -1.14 4.38
C THR A 147 13.65 -1.83 3.47
N ASP A 148 14.92 -1.75 3.81
CA ASP A 148 15.93 -2.54 3.14
C ASP A 148 15.76 -4.03 3.48
N THR A 149 16.05 -4.88 2.52
CA THR A 149 16.15 -6.32 2.76
C THR A 149 17.63 -6.70 2.80
N ASN A 150 17.98 -7.67 3.64
CA ASN A 150 19.34 -8.23 3.66
C ASN A 150 19.59 -9.20 2.49
N LEU A 151 18.68 -9.23 1.52
CA LEU A 151 18.75 -10.11 0.37
C LEU A 151 19.45 -9.35 -0.78
N PRO A 152 20.46 -9.93 -1.41
CA PRO A 152 21.07 -9.34 -2.60
C PRO A 152 20.04 -9.23 -3.73
N GLY A 153 20.21 -8.27 -4.61
CA GLY A 153 19.53 -8.23 -5.90
C GLY A 153 19.93 -9.47 -6.72
N VAL A 154 19.13 -9.77 -7.74
CA VAL A 154 19.43 -10.85 -8.69
C VAL A 154 20.13 -10.25 -9.90
N THR A 155 21.27 -10.82 -10.30
CA THR A 155 21.94 -10.44 -11.54
C THR A 155 21.27 -11.16 -12.73
N ASP A 156 21.41 -10.60 -13.94
CA ASP A 156 20.87 -11.24 -15.17
C ASP A 156 21.36 -12.69 -15.35
N THR A 157 22.50 -13.03 -14.75
CA THR A 157 23.07 -14.39 -14.79
C THR A 157 22.30 -15.38 -13.90
N ASP A 158 21.57 -14.89 -12.89
CA ASP A 158 20.79 -15.71 -11.97
C ASP A 158 19.35 -15.95 -12.47
N LEU A 159 18.96 -15.27 -13.55
CA LEU A 159 17.65 -15.49 -14.15
C LEU A 159 17.71 -16.82 -14.94
N PRO A 160 16.74 -17.73 -14.72
CA PRO A 160 16.63 -18.91 -15.60
C PRO A 160 16.44 -18.40 -17.02
N SER A 161 17.39 -18.75 -17.89
CA SER A 161 17.24 -18.55 -19.32
C SER A 161 15.92 -19.20 -19.71
N VAL A 162 14.97 -18.39 -20.17
CA VAL A 162 13.77 -18.92 -20.84
C VAL A 162 14.30 -19.53 -22.14
N ALA A 163 14.77 -20.77 -22.05
CA ALA A 163 15.07 -21.56 -23.22
C ALA A 163 13.77 -21.59 -24.05
N ASP A 164 13.90 -21.10 -25.24
CA ASP A 164 12.91 -21.08 -26.32
C ASP A 164 12.39 -22.52 -26.52
N THR A 165 11.43 -22.93 -25.69
CA THR A 165 10.81 -24.25 -25.77
C THR A 165 9.50 -24.07 -26.52
N ASP A 166 9.56 -24.39 -27.80
CA ASP A 166 8.46 -24.64 -28.73
C ASP A 166 7.52 -23.45 -29.02
N ARG A 167 7.94 -22.68 -29.99
CA ARG A 167 7.04 -21.90 -30.81
C ARG A 167 6.42 -22.81 -31.87
N PRO A 168 5.18 -23.32 -31.74
CA PRO A 168 4.52 -23.98 -32.85
C PRO A 168 4.25 -22.96 -33.94
N GLY A 169 4.54 -23.37 -35.19
CA GLY A 169 4.62 -22.55 -36.38
C GLY A 169 3.51 -21.50 -36.55
N ALA A 170 3.96 -20.30 -36.86
CA ALA A 170 3.13 -19.18 -37.29
C ALA A 170 2.42 -19.52 -38.62
N ALA A 171 1.14 -19.87 -38.53
CA ALA A 171 0.24 -19.81 -39.69
C ALA A 171 -0.20 -18.37 -39.88
N SER A 172 0.16 -17.80 -41.03
CA SER A 172 -0.24 -16.44 -41.47
C SER A 172 -1.75 -16.30 -41.49
N ALA A 173 -2.31 -15.41 -40.68
CA ALA A 173 -3.70 -14.97 -40.76
C ALA A 173 -3.84 -13.74 -41.70
N PRO A 174 -4.92 -13.63 -42.48
CA PRO A 174 -5.08 -12.54 -43.43
C PRO A 174 -5.44 -11.22 -42.79
N VAL A 175 -4.85 -10.15 -43.34
CA VAL A 175 -5.11 -8.76 -43.01
C VAL A 175 -6.54 -8.37 -43.41
N VAL A 176 -7.36 -7.92 -42.47
CA VAL A 176 -8.68 -7.32 -42.72
C VAL A 176 -8.54 -5.80 -42.58
N PRO A 177 -9.02 -4.99 -43.56
CA PRO A 177 -8.91 -3.54 -43.49
C PRO A 177 -9.91 -2.93 -42.51
N ALA A 178 -9.45 -1.91 -41.78
CA ALA A 178 -10.22 -1.15 -40.82
C ALA A 178 -11.33 -0.33 -41.50
N SER A 179 -12.58 -0.56 -41.09
CA SER A 179 -13.72 0.30 -41.43
C SER A 179 -13.89 1.39 -40.36
N ALA A 180 -13.96 2.63 -40.83
CA ALA A 180 -14.19 3.82 -40.03
C ALA A 180 -15.61 3.82 -39.42
N MET A 181 -15.70 4.14 -38.12
CA MET A 181 -16.99 4.42 -37.46
C MET A 181 -17.24 5.93 -37.36
N PRO A 182 -18.47 6.40 -37.55
CA PRO A 182 -18.83 7.81 -37.44
C PRO A 182 -19.02 8.27 -36.00
N ALA A 183 -18.62 9.52 -35.73
CA ALA A 183 -18.83 10.20 -34.47
C ALA A 183 -20.31 10.54 -34.24
N SER A 184 -20.83 10.15 -33.08
CA SER A 184 -22.18 10.55 -32.62
C SER A 184 -22.03 11.54 -31.46
N THR A 185 -22.37 12.80 -31.72
CA THR A 185 -22.55 13.89 -30.77
C THR A 185 -23.99 13.88 -30.26
N GLY A 186 -24.19 13.56 -28.97
CA GLY A 186 -25.46 13.72 -28.29
C GLY A 186 -25.33 14.61 -27.03
N PRO A 187 -26.28 15.51 -26.74
CA PRO A 187 -26.17 16.48 -25.66
C PRO A 187 -26.45 15.87 -24.29
N VAL A 188 -25.64 16.31 -23.30
CA VAL A 188 -25.77 15.94 -21.88
C VAL A 188 -26.80 16.85 -21.20
N PRO A 189 -27.80 16.32 -20.45
CA PRO A 189 -28.70 17.12 -19.62
C PRO A 189 -28.07 17.53 -18.29
N ALA A 190 -28.37 18.76 -17.84
CA ALA A 190 -27.94 19.36 -16.58
C ALA A 190 -28.68 18.75 -15.37
N PRO A 191 -28.03 18.67 -14.20
CA PRO A 191 -28.68 18.22 -12.96
C PRO A 191 -29.48 19.35 -12.26
N PRO A 192 -30.53 19.02 -11.50
CA PRO A 192 -31.33 20.00 -10.78
C PRO A 192 -30.64 20.46 -9.48
N ALA A 193 -30.87 21.73 -9.15
CA ALA A 193 -30.46 22.38 -7.91
C ALA A 193 -31.28 21.84 -6.71
N SER A 194 -30.59 21.49 -5.64
CA SER A 194 -31.21 21.15 -4.35
C SER A 194 -30.84 22.14 -3.26
N ALA A 195 -31.86 22.53 -2.54
CA ALA A 195 -31.92 23.55 -1.51
C ALA A 195 -31.14 23.18 -0.22
N VAL A 196 -30.61 24.22 0.42
CA VAL A 196 -30.00 24.21 1.75
C VAL A 196 -31.06 24.32 2.82
N PRO A 197 -30.99 23.59 3.95
CA PRO A 197 -31.61 24.02 5.19
C PRO A 197 -30.59 24.51 6.22
N ALA A 198 -31.03 25.50 6.99
CA ALA A 198 -30.28 26.30 7.95
C ALA A 198 -30.10 25.62 9.32
N SER A 199 -28.96 25.98 9.92
CA SER A 199 -28.72 26.32 11.33
C SER A 199 -29.46 25.63 12.47
N ALA A 200 -28.70 25.03 13.39
CA ALA A 200 -29.03 24.99 14.82
C ALA A 200 -27.76 25.16 15.69
N ALA A 201 -27.89 25.97 16.73
CA ALA A 201 -26.86 26.48 17.62
C ALA A 201 -26.46 25.53 18.78
N PRO A 202 -25.46 25.86 19.61
CA PRO A 202 -24.66 24.92 20.39
C PRO A 202 -25.24 24.61 21.78
N GLY A 203 -25.06 23.35 22.19
CA GLY A 203 -25.38 22.85 23.52
C GLY A 203 -24.12 22.66 24.38
N SER A 204 -24.27 23.00 25.63
CA SER A 204 -23.29 23.09 26.72
C SER A 204 -22.49 21.82 27.03
N ALA A 205 -21.25 21.99 27.45
CA ALA A 205 -20.34 20.97 27.94
C ALA A 205 -20.63 20.56 29.39
N PRO A 206 -20.46 19.28 29.78
CA PRO A 206 -20.42 18.84 31.17
C PRO A 206 -18.98 18.87 31.76
N PRO A 207 -18.83 18.86 33.10
CA PRO A 207 -17.56 19.13 33.80
C PRO A 207 -16.63 17.92 33.87
N VAL A 208 -15.34 18.20 33.94
CA VAL A 208 -14.20 17.29 34.04
C VAL A 208 -14.04 16.80 35.47
N PRO A 209 -13.87 15.49 35.76
CA PRO A 209 -13.36 15.03 37.05
C PRO A 209 -11.83 14.98 37.11
N GLY A 210 -11.28 15.37 38.24
CA GLY A 210 -9.87 15.48 38.53
C GLY A 210 -9.15 14.13 38.73
N PRO A 211 -7.81 14.12 38.73
CA PRO A 211 -7.00 12.89 38.76
C PRO A 211 -6.86 12.31 40.16
N PRO A 212 -6.78 10.98 40.29
CA PRO A 212 -6.38 10.34 41.53
C PRO A 212 -4.85 10.34 41.68
N THR A 213 -4.41 10.74 42.87
CA THR A 213 -3.08 10.50 43.40
C THR A 213 -2.86 9.03 43.67
N SER A 214 -1.73 8.47 43.26
CA SER A 214 -1.29 7.15 43.68
C SER A 214 0.16 7.15 44.10
N ASP A 215 0.36 6.71 45.31
CA ASP A 215 1.63 6.48 46.00
C ASP A 215 2.46 5.39 45.30
N ALA A 216 3.76 5.65 45.22
CA ALA A 216 4.75 4.63 44.84
C ALA A 216 5.31 3.94 46.11
N PRO A 217 5.63 2.65 46.04
CA PRO A 217 6.72 2.10 46.85
C PRO A 217 7.95 1.78 45.99
N ALA A 218 9.08 2.16 46.53
CA ALA A 218 10.40 1.79 46.10
C ALA A 218 10.63 0.30 46.29
N SER A 219 11.30 -0.36 45.33
CA SER A 219 12.08 -1.57 45.69
C SER A 219 13.10 -1.97 44.61
N THR A 220 14.34 -1.91 45.01
CA THR A 220 15.41 -2.93 44.87
C THR A 220 15.81 -3.36 43.44
N ALA A 221 16.98 -2.89 43.02
CA ALA A 221 17.83 -3.58 42.03
C ALA A 221 18.32 -4.91 42.58
N PRO A 222 18.45 -5.94 41.76
CA PRO A 222 19.79 -6.45 41.51
C PRO A 222 19.99 -7.10 40.12
N GLY A 223 21.21 -7.25 39.72
CA GLY A 223 21.65 -8.31 38.82
C GLY A 223 21.85 -7.89 37.40
N SER A 224 23.07 -7.43 37.16
CA SER A 224 23.67 -7.31 35.81
C SER A 224 23.64 -8.68 35.13
N VAL A 225 22.68 -8.88 34.25
CA VAL A 225 22.71 -9.95 33.25
C VAL A 225 23.24 -9.34 31.96
N LEU A 226 24.40 -9.82 31.53
CA LEU A 226 24.94 -9.47 30.22
C LEU A 226 23.87 -9.72 29.14
N PRO A 227 23.59 -8.75 28.25
CA PRO A 227 22.66 -8.98 27.17
C PRO A 227 23.26 -10.03 26.23
N GLY A 228 22.64 -11.19 26.16
CA GLY A 228 22.86 -12.13 25.09
C GLY A 228 22.53 -11.47 23.74
N PRO A 229 23.10 -11.98 22.63
CA PRO A 229 22.84 -11.40 21.31
C PRO A 229 21.32 -11.32 21.09
N PRO A 230 20.82 -10.22 20.54
CA PRO A 230 19.37 -10.06 20.34
C PRO A 230 18.86 -11.23 19.50
N ALA A 231 17.98 -12.03 20.08
CA ALA A 231 17.25 -13.04 19.35
C ALA A 231 16.58 -12.32 18.18
N ARG A 232 16.96 -12.68 16.96
CA ARG A 232 16.32 -12.17 15.73
C ARG A 232 14.87 -12.64 15.76
N VAL A 233 13.99 -11.79 16.29
CA VAL A 233 12.56 -11.95 16.12
C VAL A 233 12.29 -11.59 14.65
N SER A 234 12.38 -12.57 13.78
CA SER A 234 11.94 -12.46 12.37
C SER A 234 10.40 -12.42 12.33
N GLY A 235 9.83 -11.42 12.97
CA GLY A 235 8.44 -11.07 12.72
C GLY A 235 8.34 -10.43 11.34
N SER A 236 7.51 -10.98 10.46
CA SER A 236 7.27 -10.38 9.15
C SER A 236 6.81 -8.92 9.36
N VAL A 237 7.22 -8.01 8.48
CA VAL A 237 6.79 -6.61 8.47
C VAL A 237 5.26 -6.52 8.47
N GLN A 238 4.61 -7.39 7.72
CA GLN A 238 3.15 -7.54 7.70
C GLN A 238 2.58 -7.81 9.10
N ALA A 239 3.16 -8.75 9.86
CA ALA A 239 2.71 -9.03 11.22
C ALA A 239 2.92 -7.85 12.17
N SER A 240 3.94 -7.03 11.94
CA SER A 240 4.16 -5.79 12.70
C SER A 240 3.10 -4.73 12.40
N LEU A 241 2.69 -4.58 11.14
CA LEU A 241 1.58 -3.70 10.75
C LEU A 241 0.24 -4.15 11.37
N VAL A 242 -0.05 -5.45 11.35
CA VAL A 242 -1.27 -5.98 11.99
C VAL A 242 -1.26 -5.71 13.50
N ARG A 243 -0.14 -5.94 14.18
CA ARG A 243 0.01 -5.62 15.63
C ARG A 243 -0.10 -4.14 15.92
N ALA A 244 0.30 -3.26 15.00
CA ALA A 244 0.17 -1.81 15.12
C ALA A 244 -1.28 -1.31 14.97
N GLY A 245 -2.22 -2.17 14.54
CA GLY A 245 -3.64 -1.85 14.44
C GLY A 245 -4.19 -1.73 13.01
N PHE A 246 -3.44 -2.12 12.00
CA PHE A 246 -3.96 -2.25 10.63
C PHE A 246 -4.59 -3.62 10.44
N PRO A 247 -5.92 -3.71 10.21
CA PRO A 247 -6.60 -5.01 10.05
C PRO A 247 -6.21 -5.74 8.76
N LEU A 248 -5.70 -5.00 7.78
CA LEU A 248 -5.23 -5.52 6.50
C LEU A 248 -3.79 -5.05 6.28
N ALA A 249 -2.92 -5.98 5.94
CA ALA A 249 -1.55 -5.68 5.58
C ALA A 249 -1.06 -6.62 4.49
N THR A 250 -0.18 -6.10 3.62
CA THR A 250 0.50 -6.87 2.58
C THR A 250 1.94 -6.40 2.44
N GLN A 251 2.78 -7.22 1.85
CA GLN A 251 4.18 -6.88 1.58
C GLN A 251 4.65 -7.51 0.27
N VAL A 252 5.66 -6.90 -0.34
CA VAL A 252 6.34 -7.40 -1.55
C VAL A 252 7.80 -6.95 -1.51
N ASP A 253 8.71 -7.77 -1.97
CA ASP A 253 10.08 -7.37 -2.20
C ASP A 253 10.24 -6.88 -3.65
N LEU A 254 10.82 -5.70 -3.81
CA LEU A 254 11.25 -5.14 -5.07
C LEU A 254 12.71 -5.58 -5.27
N VAL A 255 12.95 -6.39 -6.27
CA VAL A 255 14.26 -6.99 -6.55
C VAL A 255 14.82 -6.41 -7.85
N PRO A 256 15.87 -5.57 -7.79
CA PRO A 256 16.50 -5.02 -8.97
C PRO A 256 17.24 -6.10 -9.75
N ILE A 257 17.22 -6.00 -11.09
CA ILE A 257 17.97 -6.91 -11.96
C ILE A 257 19.45 -6.51 -12.12
N ASP A 258 19.82 -5.32 -11.67
CA ASP A 258 21.21 -4.82 -11.69
C ASP A 258 22.08 -5.30 -10.51
N GLY A 259 21.54 -6.17 -9.67
CA GLY A 259 22.23 -6.71 -8.49
C GLY A 259 22.29 -5.75 -7.29
N SER A 260 21.67 -4.57 -7.35
CA SER A 260 21.57 -3.69 -6.20
C SER A 260 20.65 -4.29 -5.11
N SER A 261 20.73 -3.73 -3.89
CA SER A 261 19.98 -4.26 -2.75
C SER A 261 18.46 -4.22 -2.98
N ALA A 262 17.79 -5.32 -2.69
CA ALA A 262 16.33 -5.39 -2.74
C ALA A 262 15.71 -4.56 -1.61
N ARG A 263 14.52 -3.99 -1.88
CA ARG A 263 13.76 -3.23 -0.89
C ARG A 263 12.39 -3.89 -0.66
N ARG A 264 11.97 -3.94 0.58
CA ARG A 264 10.63 -4.42 0.95
C ARG A 264 9.68 -3.25 1.02
N LEU A 265 8.58 -3.38 0.31
CA LEU A 265 7.47 -2.47 0.33
C LEU A 265 6.29 -3.15 1.02
N ALA A 266 5.69 -2.48 2.01
CA ALA A 266 4.54 -3.00 2.72
C ALA A 266 3.44 -1.94 2.88
N LEU A 267 2.18 -2.35 2.77
CA LEU A 267 1.02 -1.50 3.02
C LEU A 267 0.23 -2.04 4.20
N GLY A 268 -0.07 -1.15 5.16
CA GLY A 268 -1.08 -1.35 6.21
C GLY A 268 -2.30 -0.47 5.95
N THR A 269 -3.50 -1.04 6.02
CA THR A 269 -4.75 -0.30 5.76
C THR A 269 -5.95 -0.90 6.50
N GLY A 270 -7.01 -0.11 6.65
CA GLY A 270 -8.30 -0.56 7.19
C GLY A 270 -9.33 -0.93 6.11
N HIS A 271 -8.99 -0.86 4.82
CA HIS A 271 -9.97 -0.98 3.73
C HIS A 271 -9.51 -1.90 2.60
N ASP A 272 -10.34 -2.87 2.22
CA ASP A 272 -10.08 -3.77 1.09
C ASP A 272 -9.79 -2.99 -0.21
N ARG A 273 -10.53 -1.90 -0.47
CA ARG A 273 -10.31 -1.06 -1.68
C ARG A 273 -8.93 -0.42 -1.74
N SER A 274 -8.36 -0.05 -0.59
CA SER A 274 -7.00 0.49 -0.54
C SER A 274 -5.98 -0.59 -0.87
N LEU A 275 -6.21 -1.79 -0.39
CA LEU A 275 -5.37 -2.94 -0.67
C LEU A 275 -5.46 -3.34 -2.16
N GLU A 276 -6.65 -3.35 -2.75
CA GLU A 276 -6.85 -3.58 -4.19
C GLU A 276 -6.13 -2.53 -5.02
N ALA A 277 -6.33 -1.24 -4.71
CA ALA A 277 -5.66 -0.16 -5.43
C ALA A 277 -4.12 -0.27 -5.35
N PHE A 278 -3.58 -0.61 -4.19
CA PHE A 278 -2.15 -0.83 -4.03
C PHE A 278 -1.63 -1.98 -4.89
N LYS A 279 -2.36 -3.10 -4.94
CA LYS A 279 -2.00 -4.22 -5.81
C LYS A 279 -2.06 -3.84 -7.28
N ASP A 280 -3.09 -3.12 -7.69
CA ASP A 280 -3.19 -2.62 -9.07
C ASP A 280 -2.03 -1.68 -9.41
N ILE A 281 -1.64 -0.79 -8.48
CA ILE A 281 -0.49 0.11 -8.65
C ILE A 281 0.81 -0.67 -8.83
N LEU A 282 1.06 -1.70 -8.01
CA LEU A 282 2.25 -2.55 -8.15
C LEU A 282 2.37 -3.11 -9.57
N TRP A 283 1.28 -3.61 -10.15
CA TRP A 283 1.29 -4.23 -11.48
C TRP A 283 1.23 -3.21 -12.64
N THR A 284 1.24 -1.91 -12.36
CA THR A 284 1.42 -0.84 -13.38
C THR A 284 2.83 -0.28 -13.44
N VAL A 285 3.76 -0.82 -12.66
CA VAL A 285 5.18 -0.50 -12.76
C VAL A 285 5.67 -0.98 -14.11
N ASP A 286 6.46 -0.14 -14.78
CA ASP A 286 7.03 -0.45 -16.10
C ASP A 286 7.98 -1.65 -16.00
N GLU A 287 7.84 -2.61 -16.90
CA GLU A 287 8.76 -3.74 -17.02
C GLU A 287 10.20 -3.30 -17.28
N ASP A 288 10.37 -2.19 -18.01
CA ASP A 288 11.67 -1.59 -18.32
C ASP A 288 12.34 -0.95 -17.10
N ALA A 289 11.62 -0.80 -15.98
CA ALA A 289 12.20 -0.30 -14.73
C ALA A 289 13.28 -1.23 -14.12
N GLY A 290 13.50 -2.40 -14.71
CA GLY A 290 14.55 -3.31 -14.25
C GLY A 290 14.29 -3.93 -12.88
N ILE A 291 13.02 -4.13 -12.51
CA ILE A 291 12.59 -4.66 -11.22
C ILE A 291 11.75 -5.92 -11.42
N ARG A 292 11.92 -6.86 -10.50
CA ARG A 292 11.05 -8.05 -10.34
C ARG A 292 10.42 -8.02 -8.96
N TYR A 293 9.28 -8.70 -8.82
CA TYR A 293 8.66 -8.91 -7.51
C TYR A 293 9.05 -10.25 -6.93
N ARG A 294 9.11 -10.29 -5.61
CA ARG A 294 9.24 -11.52 -4.85
C ARG A 294 8.28 -11.47 -3.67
N ASP A 295 7.62 -12.59 -3.41
CA ASP A 295 6.86 -12.76 -2.20
C ASP A 295 7.83 -13.05 -1.04
N PRO A 296 7.91 -12.20 -0.02
CA PRO A 296 8.77 -12.43 1.14
C PRO A 296 8.42 -13.68 1.94
N THR A 297 7.23 -14.23 1.75
CA THR A 297 6.72 -15.42 2.45
C THR A 297 6.94 -16.71 1.66
N ASP A 298 7.30 -16.61 0.38
CA ASP A 298 7.62 -17.77 -0.44
C ASP A 298 8.96 -18.40 -0.03
N PRO A 299 8.97 -19.63 0.51
CA PRO A 299 10.22 -20.31 0.90
C PRO A 299 11.18 -20.54 -0.26
N ALA A 300 10.65 -20.68 -1.48
CA ALA A 300 11.42 -20.90 -2.69
C ALA A 300 11.97 -19.60 -3.30
N GLN A 301 11.55 -18.43 -2.78
CA GLN A 301 12.02 -17.12 -3.20
C GLN A 301 11.85 -16.86 -4.71
N HIS A 302 10.78 -17.39 -5.31
CA HIS A 302 10.51 -17.22 -6.74
C HIS A 302 10.38 -15.74 -7.11
N LEU A 303 10.99 -15.38 -8.22
CA LEU A 303 10.83 -14.06 -8.82
C LEU A 303 9.61 -14.05 -9.72
N LEU A 304 8.79 -13.02 -9.57
CA LEU A 304 7.63 -12.76 -10.40
C LEU A 304 7.97 -11.67 -11.42
N HIS A 305 7.74 -11.99 -12.68
CA HIS A 305 7.84 -11.01 -13.76
C HIS A 305 6.66 -10.03 -13.66
N ILE A 306 6.92 -8.74 -13.75
CA ILE A 306 5.87 -7.72 -13.79
C ILE A 306 5.29 -7.74 -15.20
N ALA A 307 4.04 -8.13 -15.33
CA ALA A 307 3.33 -8.17 -16.60
C ALA A 307 1.90 -7.70 -16.40
N ALA A 308 1.35 -7.03 -17.40
CA ALA A 308 -0.05 -6.61 -17.37
C ALA A 308 -1.00 -7.81 -17.16
N ASP A 309 -0.57 -8.97 -17.59
CA ASP A 309 -1.34 -10.22 -17.63
C ASP A 309 -0.49 -11.39 -17.09
N PRO A 310 -0.30 -11.50 -15.75
CA PRO A 310 0.56 -12.50 -15.17
C PRO A 310 0.02 -13.92 -15.40
N GLU A 311 0.94 -14.88 -15.53
CA GLU A 311 0.61 -16.28 -15.62
C GLU A 311 -0.16 -16.74 -14.35
N PRO A 312 -1.33 -17.39 -14.48
CA PRO A 312 -2.15 -17.77 -13.33
C PRO A 312 -1.62 -18.97 -12.55
N GLY A 313 -0.77 -19.81 -13.16
CA GLY A 313 -0.30 -21.06 -12.58
C GLY A 313 0.29 -20.96 -11.16
N PRO A 314 1.20 -20.01 -10.86
CA PRO A 314 1.71 -19.82 -9.51
C PRO A 314 0.61 -19.49 -8.50
N LEU A 315 -0.32 -18.61 -8.85
CA LEU A 315 -1.45 -18.26 -7.99
C LEU A 315 -2.41 -19.44 -7.79
N CYS A 316 -2.64 -20.26 -8.83
CA CYS A 316 -3.43 -21.50 -8.71
C CYS A 316 -2.84 -22.44 -7.65
N ARG A 317 -1.51 -22.61 -7.65
CA ARG A 317 -0.83 -23.44 -6.63
C ARG A 317 -1.00 -22.90 -5.22
N GLU A 318 -0.86 -21.58 -5.06
CA GLU A 318 -1.05 -20.92 -3.77
C GLU A 318 -2.49 -21.06 -3.25
N LEU A 319 -3.49 -20.81 -4.10
CA LEU A 319 -4.90 -20.96 -3.72
C LEU A 319 -5.29 -22.42 -3.41
N LEU A 320 -4.73 -23.38 -4.14
CA LEU A 320 -4.93 -24.81 -3.83
C LEU A 320 -4.28 -25.19 -2.50
N ALA A 321 -3.09 -24.69 -2.21
CA ALA A 321 -2.43 -24.90 -0.92
C ALA A 321 -3.24 -24.30 0.24
N GLU A 322 -3.78 -23.09 0.07
CA GLU A 322 -4.65 -22.46 1.05
C GLU A 322 -5.95 -23.27 1.29
N LEU A 323 -6.60 -23.70 0.21
CA LEU A 323 -7.80 -24.55 0.30
C LEU A 323 -7.51 -25.92 0.94
N ALA A 324 -6.35 -26.52 0.67
CA ALA A 324 -5.94 -27.77 1.31
C ALA A 324 -5.71 -27.59 2.82
N ARG A 325 -5.17 -26.44 3.23
CA ARG A 325 -4.88 -26.12 4.63
C ARG A 325 -6.11 -25.74 5.43
N THR A 326 -7.05 -25.01 4.84
CA THR A 326 -8.18 -24.37 5.55
C THR A 326 -9.55 -24.98 5.24
N GLY A 327 -9.63 -25.85 4.24
CA GLY A 327 -10.90 -26.38 3.70
C GLY A 327 -11.60 -25.43 2.72
N PRO A 328 -12.89 -25.67 2.45
CA PRO A 328 -13.70 -24.86 1.55
C PRO A 328 -13.70 -23.37 1.92
N ARG A 329 -13.59 -22.49 0.91
CA ARG A 329 -13.56 -21.03 1.08
C ARG A 329 -14.42 -20.36 0.03
N THR A 330 -15.01 -19.23 0.39
CA THR A 330 -15.70 -18.36 -0.56
C THR A 330 -14.69 -17.65 -1.48
N VAL A 331 -15.14 -17.26 -2.68
CA VAL A 331 -14.34 -16.44 -3.59
C VAL A 331 -13.87 -15.14 -2.91
N THR A 332 -14.70 -14.53 -2.07
CA THR A 332 -14.33 -13.32 -1.28
C THR A 332 -13.16 -13.61 -0.33
N GLU A 333 -13.18 -14.74 0.37
CA GLU A 333 -12.09 -15.13 1.28
C GLU A 333 -10.79 -15.43 0.52
N LEU A 334 -10.88 -16.16 -0.60
CA LEU A 334 -9.72 -16.45 -1.45
C LEU A 334 -9.13 -15.18 -2.07
N ARG A 335 -9.98 -14.22 -2.48
CA ARG A 335 -9.54 -12.91 -2.94
C ARG A 335 -8.80 -12.16 -1.84
N ARG A 336 -9.34 -12.12 -0.62
CA ARG A 336 -8.68 -11.48 0.52
C ARG A 336 -7.36 -12.16 0.86
N HIS A 337 -7.30 -13.48 0.82
CA HIS A 337 -6.05 -14.23 0.99
C HIS A 337 -5.02 -13.80 -0.06
N ALA A 338 -5.35 -13.82 -1.34
CA ALA A 338 -4.42 -13.40 -2.39
C ALA A 338 -3.93 -11.95 -2.20
N LEU A 339 -4.83 -11.01 -1.88
CA LEU A 339 -4.48 -9.62 -1.66
C LEU A 339 -3.57 -9.39 -0.45
N THR A 340 -3.67 -10.22 0.59
CA THR A 340 -2.86 -10.07 1.81
C THR A 340 -1.60 -10.93 1.82
N ALA A 341 -1.67 -12.14 1.27
CA ALA A 341 -0.60 -13.13 1.37
C ALA A 341 0.26 -13.25 0.10
N THR A 342 -0.16 -12.69 -1.04
CA THR A 342 0.58 -12.80 -2.29
C THR A 342 0.72 -11.44 -2.97
N PRO A 343 1.59 -11.26 -3.96
CA PRO A 343 1.68 -10.04 -4.78
C PRO A 343 0.52 -9.82 -5.74
N TYR A 344 -0.34 -10.81 -5.99
CA TYR A 344 -1.36 -10.81 -7.04
C TYR A 344 -2.56 -9.90 -6.75
N ARG A 345 -3.24 -9.47 -7.83
CA ARG A 345 -4.42 -8.60 -7.83
C ARG A 345 -5.72 -9.40 -7.69
N SER A 346 -6.79 -8.70 -7.38
CA SER A 346 -8.15 -9.26 -7.34
C SER A 346 -8.60 -9.87 -8.69
N ILE A 347 -8.18 -9.29 -9.82
CA ILE A 347 -8.50 -9.80 -11.16
C ILE A 347 -7.77 -11.12 -11.45
N ASP A 348 -6.53 -11.27 -10.98
CA ASP A 348 -5.72 -12.46 -11.19
C ASP A 348 -6.32 -13.66 -10.44
N VAL A 349 -6.94 -13.44 -9.27
CA VAL A 349 -7.68 -14.48 -8.53
C VAL A 349 -8.83 -15.05 -9.36
N ARG A 350 -9.57 -14.20 -10.06
CA ARG A 350 -10.68 -14.68 -10.93
C ARG A 350 -10.16 -15.59 -12.04
N ARG A 351 -9.03 -15.24 -12.65
CA ARG A 351 -8.39 -16.07 -13.69
C ARG A 351 -7.92 -17.40 -13.12
N ALA A 352 -7.20 -17.37 -12.00
CA ALA A 352 -6.73 -18.56 -11.32
C ALA A 352 -7.89 -19.50 -10.95
N LEU A 353 -8.95 -18.98 -10.37
CA LEU A 353 -10.14 -19.77 -10.04
C LEU A 353 -10.81 -20.35 -11.29
N THR A 354 -10.90 -19.60 -12.38
CA THR A 354 -11.46 -20.09 -13.63
C THR A 354 -10.62 -21.26 -14.17
N GLU A 355 -9.30 -21.14 -14.15
CA GLU A 355 -8.38 -22.20 -14.57
C GLU A 355 -8.48 -23.44 -13.67
N MET A 356 -8.52 -23.27 -12.35
CA MET A 356 -8.67 -24.35 -11.38
C MET A 356 -9.98 -25.13 -11.59
N LEU A 357 -11.07 -24.43 -11.91
CA LEU A 357 -12.37 -25.04 -12.20
C LEU A 357 -12.37 -25.74 -13.55
N THR A 358 -11.76 -25.15 -14.59
CA THR A 358 -11.67 -25.71 -15.94
C THR A 358 -10.79 -26.97 -15.97
N SER A 359 -9.66 -26.95 -15.25
CA SER A 359 -8.76 -28.11 -15.13
C SER A 359 -9.30 -29.22 -14.20
N GLY A 360 -10.42 -28.98 -13.51
CA GLY A 360 -10.96 -29.90 -12.52
C GLY A 360 -10.13 -30.02 -11.25
N ALA A 361 -9.20 -29.09 -10.98
CA ALA A 361 -8.42 -29.06 -9.74
C ALA A 361 -9.25 -28.60 -8.54
N ALA A 362 -10.32 -27.85 -8.78
CA ALA A 362 -11.28 -27.42 -7.77
C ALA A 362 -12.72 -27.61 -8.26
N THR A 363 -13.64 -27.64 -7.31
CA THR A 363 -15.09 -27.64 -7.54
C THR A 363 -15.71 -26.38 -6.92
N ARG A 364 -16.92 -26.03 -7.34
CA ARG A 364 -17.65 -24.85 -6.84
C ARG A 364 -19.07 -25.20 -6.41
N ASP A 365 -19.58 -24.46 -5.45
CA ASP A 365 -20.96 -24.49 -5.03
C ASP A 365 -21.53 -23.05 -4.98
N PRO A 366 -22.63 -22.74 -5.72
CA PRO A 366 -23.37 -23.59 -6.63
C PRO A 366 -22.56 -23.97 -7.90
N GLU A 367 -22.85 -25.15 -8.44
CA GLU A 367 -22.08 -25.72 -9.58
C GLU A 367 -22.12 -24.84 -10.84
N HIS A 368 -23.21 -24.13 -11.05
CA HIS A 368 -23.44 -23.28 -12.22
C HIS A 368 -23.70 -21.81 -11.84
N GLY A 369 -23.60 -20.92 -12.83
CA GLY A 369 -23.86 -19.50 -12.67
C GLY A 369 -22.59 -18.66 -12.62
N ARG A 370 -22.76 -17.36 -12.29
CA ARG A 370 -21.64 -16.40 -12.19
C ARG A 370 -20.76 -16.75 -10.98
N LEU A 371 -19.43 -16.59 -11.13
CA LEU A 371 -18.48 -16.72 -10.04
C LEU A 371 -18.56 -15.47 -9.14
N GLY A 372 -19.58 -15.44 -8.26
CA GLY A 372 -19.82 -14.38 -7.29
C GLY A 372 -18.95 -14.53 -6.03
N GLY A 373 -18.92 -13.51 -5.18
CA GLY A 373 -18.08 -13.50 -3.99
C GLY A 373 -18.47 -14.53 -2.91
N ASP A 374 -19.70 -14.98 -2.92
CA ASP A 374 -20.33 -15.95 -2.02
C ASP A 374 -20.18 -17.41 -2.48
N VAL A 375 -19.75 -17.63 -3.73
CA VAL A 375 -19.50 -18.98 -4.27
C VAL A 375 -18.39 -19.65 -3.46
N VAL A 376 -18.65 -20.88 -3.00
CA VAL A 376 -17.69 -21.69 -2.24
C VAL A 376 -16.85 -22.51 -3.19
N ILE A 377 -15.55 -22.48 -2.98
CA ILE A 377 -14.54 -23.26 -3.75
C ILE A 377 -13.97 -24.35 -2.86
N THR A 378 -13.82 -25.53 -3.39
CA THR A 378 -13.30 -26.70 -2.70
C THR A 378 -12.27 -27.40 -3.59
N VAL A 379 -11.21 -27.93 -3.00
CA VAL A 379 -10.25 -28.77 -3.75
C VAL A 379 -10.98 -30.02 -4.27
N ALA A 380 -10.83 -30.32 -5.55
CA ALA A 380 -11.39 -31.53 -6.11
C ALA A 380 -10.72 -32.77 -5.47
N ARG A 381 -11.52 -33.71 -5.00
CA ARG A 381 -10.97 -35.02 -4.58
C ARG A 381 -10.48 -35.75 -5.82
N ARG A 382 -9.21 -36.08 -5.87
CA ARG A 382 -8.74 -37.03 -6.89
C ARG A 382 -9.48 -38.35 -6.66
N PRO A 383 -10.07 -38.92 -7.71
CA PRO A 383 -10.70 -40.26 -7.64
C PRO A 383 -9.69 -41.33 -7.22
#